data_01d1c8ab9f06cf06adadb211a6337f46
#
_entry.id   01d1c8ab9f06cf06adadb211a6337f46
#
_cell.length_a   1.000
_cell.length_b   1.000
_cell.length_c   1.000
_cell.angle_alpha   90.00
_cell.angle_beta   90.00
_cell.angle_gamma   90.00
#
_symmetry.space_group_name_H-M   'P 1'
#
loop_
_entity.id
_entity.type
_entity.pdbx_description
1 polymer ?
#
loop_
_entity_poly.entity_id
_entity_poly.type
_entity_poly.pdbx_seq_one_letter_code
_entity_poly.pdbx_strand_id
1 'polypeptide(L)'
;MWKKPWGYKEGFICGAGLFVTGLLLQWSVGGIRWGLFAWPVNIIVLVLFLLLLAGMHGLRKRVYCFGWLSHYTAAVSSLVCVAAITVIMGLVRQVPSTHPSANVIGFSKMLSFGPFVLLYVWLVAVLGMTILRAAIPFNVRKIPFLLNHAGLFVALLTATLGNADMQRLKMITQLGKTEWRAIDEGGKLTELPLAVELKEFTIHEYPPKLMLIDNETGQALPKDMPEHLLLEEKVERGKLLDWDISIFQTIPMAASVATEDTLKFTEFHSMGAAYAVYLKAVNTASGQSKEGWVSCGSFMFPYKALRLSEQTSLVMPEREPQRFVSAVTVYTQAGDVVEDTIEVNRPLKISGWNIYQLSYDETKGRWSDVSVFELVRDPWLPAVYAGIIMMVLGAVCLFVNAPKGKEERKEETV
;
A
#
# COMPACT_ATOMS: atom_id res chain seq x y z
N MET A 1 -7.53 -16.10 44.52
CA MET A 1 -7.25 -15.54 43.20
C MET A 1 -8.08 -16.22 42.14
N TRP A 2 -8.16 -17.50 42.03
CA TRP A 2 -8.92 -18.24 41.03
C TRP A 2 -10.31 -18.69 41.46
N LYS A 3 -11.07 -17.83 42.20
CA LYS A 3 -12.45 -18.13 42.59
C LYS A 3 -13.38 -17.95 41.39
N LYS A 4 -14.31 -18.92 41.20
CA LYS A 4 -15.35 -18.85 40.17
C LYS A 4 -16.48 -17.93 40.64
N PRO A 5 -17.07 -17.15 39.68
CA PRO A 5 -16.79 -17.07 38.24
C PRO A 5 -15.57 -16.18 37.93
N TRP A 6 -14.78 -16.57 36.92
CA TRP A 6 -13.64 -15.76 36.44
C TRP A 6 -14.13 -14.50 35.73
N GLY A 7 -13.58 -13.35 36.16
CA GLY A 7 -13.89 -12.03 35.64
C GLY A 7 -12.78 -11.48 34.74
N TYR A 8 -12.76 -10.18 34.60
CA TYR A 8 -11.71 -9.45 33.83
C TYR A 8 -10.31 -9.58 34.45
N LYS A 9 -10.24 -9.60 35.80
CA LYS A 9 -8.99 -9.73 36.53
C LYS A 9 -8.24 -11.00 36.16
N GLU A 10 -8.92 -12.13 36.14
CA GLU A 10 -8.37 -13.41 35.72
C GLU A 10 -8.02 -13.39 34.25
N GLY A 11 -8.82 -12.73 33.40
CA GLY A 11 -8.53 -12.54 31.98
C GLY A 11 -7.23 -11.78 31.73
N PHE A 12 -7.01 -10.66 32.39
CA PHE A 12 -5.76 -9.91 32.27
C PHE A 12 -4.55 -10.65 32.84
N ILE A 13 -4.73 -11.46 33.90
CA ILE A 13 -3.66 -12.32 34.42
C ILE A 13 -3.31 -13.40 33.38
N CYS A 14 -4.30 -14.02 32.72
CA CYS A 14 -4.04 -14.94 31.61
C CYS A 14 -3.30 -14.25 30.48
N GLY A 15 -3.72 -13.05 30.08
CA GLY A 15 -3.02 -12.25 29.05
C GLY A 15 -1.58 -11.94 29.43
N ALA A 16 -1.33 -11.50 30.66
CA ALA A 16 0.02 -11.25 31.19
C ALA A 16 0.86 -12.54 31.20
N GLY A 17 0.27 -13.67 31.59
CA GLY A 17 0.94 -14.98 31.54
C GLY A 17 1.34 -15.38 30.12
N LEU A 18 0.44 -15.21 29.14
CA LEU A 18 0.73 -15.47 27.73
C LEU A 18 1.82 -14.53 27.19
N PHE A 19 1.78 -13.24 27.59
CA PHE A 19 2.82 -12.29 27.21
C PHE A 19 4.21 -12.71 27.73
N VAL A 20 4.30 -13.06 29.02
CA VAL A 20 5.56 -13.51 29.64
C VAL A 20 6.03 -14.83 29.00
N THR A 21 5.14 -15.78 28.78
CA THR A 21 5.46 -17.04 28.06
C THR A 21 5.98 -16.76 26.65
N GLY A 22 5.33 -15.84 25.93
CA GLY A 22 5.76 -15.40 24.62
C GLY A 22 7.17 -14.76 24.63
N LEU A 23 7.49 -13.96 25.66
CA LEU A 23 8.84 -13.41 25.84
C LEU A 23 9.88 -14.50 26.08
N LEU A 24 9.57 -15.47 26.93
CA LEU A 24 10.48 -16.61 27.21
C LEU A 24 10.73 -17.44 25.93
N LEU A 25 9.69 -17.70 25.14
CA LEU A 25 9.82 -18.37 23.86
C LEU A 25 10.63 -17.54 22.87
N GLN A 26 10.37 -16.23 22.79
CA GLN A 26 11.13 -15.31 21.95
C GLN A 26 12.62 -15.34 22.29
N TRP A 27 12.96 -15.41 23.55
CA TRP A 27 14.34 -15.43 24.03
C TRP A 27 15.04 -16.77 23.78
N SER A 28 14.31 -17.88 23.88
CA SER A 28 14.89 -19.22 23.75
C SER A 28 14.97 -19.71 22.30
N VAL A 29 13.96 -19.41 21.48
CA VAL A 29 13.82 -19.96 20.10
C VAL A 29 13.91 -18.86 19.03
N GLY A 30 13.75 -17.59 19.44
CA GLY A 30 13.65 -16.46 18.52
C GLY A 30 12.23 -16.21 18.05
N GLY A 31 12.08 -15.28 17.10
CA GLY A 31 10.78 -14.93 16.49
C GLY A 31 10.24 -16.06 15.61
N ILE A 32 8.91 -16.04 15.43
CA ILE A 32 8.24 -17.03 14.58
C ILE A 32 8.65 -16.84 13.12
N ARG A 33 9.09 -17.93 12.51
CA ARG A 33 9.46 -18.00 11.09
C ARG A 33 8.25 -18.48 10.28
N TRP A 34 7.49 -17.56 9.72
CA TRP A 34 6.24 -17.86 9.00
C TRP A 34 6.44 -18.79 7.81
N GLY A 35 7.58 -18.75 7.13
CA GLY A 35 7.88 -19.67 6.03
C GLY A 35 7.81 -21.16 6.39
N LEU A 36 7.91 -21.52 7.69
CA LEU A 36 7.69 -22.90 8.14
C LEU A 36 6.22 -23.33 8.08
N PHE A 37 5.31 -22.37 7.99
CA PHE A 37 3.86 -22.58 7.91
C PHE A 37 3.35 -22.53 6.47
N ALA A 38 4.22 -22.52 5.45
CA ALA A 38 3.80 -22.61 4.06
C ALA A 38 3.05 -23.92 3.78
N TRP A 39 2.31 -23.95 2.68
CA TRP A 39 1.64 -25.17 2.21
C TRP A 39 2.57 -26.40 2.24
N PRO A 40 2.14 -27.57 2.76
CA PRO A 40 0.79 -27.89 3.27
C PRO A 40 0.63 -27.69 4.80
N VAL A 41 1.65 -27.19 5.50
CA VAL A 41 1.69 -27.10 6.97
C VAL A 41 0.57 -26.20 7.51
N ASN A 42 0.28 -25.10 6.85
CA ASN A 42 -0.80 -24.18 7.24
C ASN A 42 -2.17 -24.86 7.25
N ILE A 43 -2.48 -25.74 6.29
CA ILE A 43 -3.73 -26.51 6.29
C ILE A 43 -3.76 -27.52 7.44
N ILE A 44 -2.66 -28.17 7.72
CA ILE A 44 -2.57 -29.11 8.86
C ILE A 44 -2.82 -28.34 10.16
N VAL A 45 -2.17 -27.18 10.35
CA VAL A 45 -2.35 -26.33 11.53
C VAL A 45 -3.79 -25.84 11.64
N LEU A 46 -4.41 -25.41 10.52
CA LEU A 46 -5.82 -25.01 10.47
C LEU A 46 -6.74 -26.13 10.96
N VAL A 47 -6.58 -27.33 10.40
CA VAL A 47 -7.42 -28.49 10.78
C VAL A 47 -7.21 -28.85 12.25
N LEU A 48 -5.98 -28.93 12.73
CA LEU A 48 -5.67 -29.21 14.14
C LEU A 48 -6.25 -28.13 15.06
N PHE A 49 -6.18 -26.86 14.70
CA PHE A 49 -6.75 -25.77 15.47
C PHE A 49 -8.28 -25.86 15.54
N LEU A 50 -8.96 -26.18 14.44
CA LEU A 50 -10.41 -26.37 14.41
C LEU A 50 -10.84 -27.60 15.26
N LEU A 51 -10.09 -28.71 15.18
CA LEU A 51 -10.33 -29.88 16.02
C LEU A 51 -10.10 -29.58 17.50
N LEU A 52 -9.09 -28.79 17.84
CA LEU A 52 -8.84 -28.33 19.20
C LEU A 52 -10.02 -27.50 19.73
N LEU A 53 -10.52 -26.55 18.95
CA LEU A 53 -11.70 -25.75 19.31
C LEU A 53 -12.95 -26.62 19.53
N ALA A 54 -13.19 -27.58 18.64
CA ALA A 54 -14.30 -28.53 18.76
C ALA A 54 -14.16 -29.38 20.03
N GLY A 55 -12.98 -29.88 20.33
CA GLY A 55 -12.67 -30.62 21.55
C GLY A 55 -12.88 -29.80 22.82
N MET A 56 -12.35 -28.58 22.85
CA MET A 56 -12.57 -27.65 23.97
C MET A 56 -14.06 -27.33 24.15
N HIS A 57 -14.81 -27.13 23.05
CA HIS A 57 -16.23 -26.91 23.10
C HIS A 57 -16.99 -28.13 23.66
N GLY A 58 -16.65 -29.35 23.26
CA GLY A 58 -17.22 -30.59 23.80
C GLY A 58 -16.97 -30.75 25.31
N LEU A 59 -15.77 -30.38 25.76
CA LEU A 59 -15.36 -30.47 27.16
C LEU A 59 -15.77 -29.26 28.03
N ARG A 60 -16.39 -28.21 27.49
CA ARG A 60 -16.66 -26.94 28.17
C ARG A 60 -17.50 -27.07 29.45
N LYS A 61 -18.31 -28.11 29.54
CA LYS A 61 -19.12 -28.40 30.76
C LYS A 61 -18.31 -29.08 31.86
N ARG A 62 -17.26 -29.81 31.51
CA ARG A 62 -16.37 -30.54 32.44
C ARG A 62 -15.20 -29.69 32.90
N VAL A 63 -14.60 -28.90 31.97
CA VAL A 63 -13.45 -28.08 32.24
C VAL A 63 -13.86 -26.61 32.22
N TYR A 64 -13.81 -25.98 33.38
CA TYR A 64 -14.32 -24.62 33.59
C TYR A 64 -13.64 -23.58 32.68
N CYS A 65 -12.31 -23.66 32.50
CA CYS A 65 -11.60 -22.70 31.69
C CYS A 65 -12.04 -22.73 30.21
N PHE A 66 -12.42 -23.88 29.67
CA PHE A 66 -12.95 -23.98 28.31
C PHE A 66 -14.33 -23.33 28.17
N GLY A 67 -15.19 -23.45 29.21
CA GLY A 67 -16.46 -22.73 29.28
C GLY A 67 -16.26 -21.22 29.35
N TRP A 68 -15.27 -20.77 30.15
CA TRP A 68 -14.93 -19.38 30.32
C TRP A 68 -14.40 -18.72 29.02
N LEU A 69 -13.64 -19.43 28.17
CA LEU A 69 -13.17 -18.91 26.87
C LEU A 69 -14.29 -18.40 25.96
N SER A 70 -15.52 -18.91 26.12
CA SER A 70 -16.67 -18.39 25.36
C SER A 70 -17.45 -17.31 26.10
N HIS A 71 -16.92 -16.78 27.22
CA HIS A 71 -17.56 -15.74 28.02
C HIS A 71 -17.07 -14.35 27.63
N TYR A 72 -17.91 -13.34 27.78
CA TYR A 72 -17.60 -11.96 27.40
C TYR A 72 -16.35 -11.39 28.13
N THR A 73 -16.09 -11.85 29.38
CA THR A 73 -14.90 -11.42 30.13
C THR A 73 -13.61 -11.90 29.49
N ALA A 74 -13.57 -13.11 28.95
CA ALA A 74 -12.42 -13.61 28.16
C ALA A 74 -12.28 -12.84 26.85
N ALA A 75 -13.39 -12.58 26.14
CA ALA A 75 -13.39 -11.84 24.89
C ALA A 75 -12.85 -10.42 25.04
N VAL A 76 -13.36 -9.67 26.02
CA VAL A 76 -12.91 -8.29 26.27
C VAL A 76 -11.44 -8.26 26.70
N SER A 77 -11.02 -9.16 27.62
CA SER A 77 -9.62 -9.19 28.08
C SER A 77 -8.66 -9.53 26.95
N SER A 78 -8.97 -10.51 26.10
CA SER A 78 -8.11 -10.87 24.95
C SER A 78 -8.04 -9.74 23.93
N LEU A 79 -9.18 -9.09 23.64
CA LEU A 79 -9.23 -7.96 22.71
C LEU A 79 -8.41 -6.78 23.21
N VAL A 80 -8.53 -6.41 24.49
CA VAL A 80 -7.73 -5.30 25.08
C VAL A 80 -6.25 -5.62 25.07
N CYS A 81 -5.84 -6.85 25.39
CA CYS A 81 -4.42 -7.23 25.33
C CYS A 81 -3.86 -7.16 23.91
N VAL A 82 -4.59 -7.66 22.92
CA VAL A 82 -4.16 -7.59 21.51
C VAL A 82 -4.17 -6.14 21.02
N ALA A 83 -5.19 -5.35 21.35
CA ALA A 83 -5.26 -3.94 20.98
C ALA A 83 -4.07 -3.14 21.54
N ALA A 84 -3.73 -3.36 22.82
CA ALA A 84 -2.59 -2.68 23.45
C ALA A 84 -1.27 -2.97 22.74
N ILE A 85 -1.00 -4.23 22.40
CA ILE A 85 0.24 -4.59 21.70
C ILE A 85 0.22 -4.13 20.22
N THR A 86 -0.97 -4.04 19.60
CA THR A 86 -1.13 -3.50 18.25
C THR A 86 -0.86 -1.99 18.21
N VAL A 87 -1.24 -1.24 19.25
CA VAL A 87 -0.88 0.18 19.39
C VAL A 87 0.64 0.33 19.44
N ILE A 88 1.33 -0.51 20.22
CA ILE A 88 2.80 -0.52 20.25
C ILE A 88 3.38 -0.80 18.87
N MET A 89 2.80 -1.74 18.10
CA MET A 89 3.21 -2.02 16.71
C MET A 89 3.10 -0.79 15.81
N GLY A 90 2.04 0.01 15.96
CA GLY A 90 1.85 1.24 15.18
C GLY A 90 2.84 2.36 15.55
N LEU A 91 3.32 2.39 16.79
CA LEU A 91 4.29 3.38 17.26
C LEU A 91 5.74 3.02 16.93
N VAL A 92 6.04 1.76 16.64
CA VAL A 92 7.40 1.27 16.36
C VAL A 92 7.54 1.00 14.87
N ARG A 93 8.60 1.54 14.26
CA ARG A 93 8.90 1.26 12.85
C ARG A 93 9.08 -0.25 12.63
N GLN A 94 8.22 -0.83 11.82
CA GLN A 94 8.29 -2.22 11.43
C GLN A 94 9.31 -2.42 10.30
N VAL A 95 10.08 -3.51 10.37
CA VAL A 95 11.05 -3.90 9.35
C VAL A 95 10.69 -5.28 8.77
N PRO A 96 10.99 -5.55 7.48
CA PRO A 96 10.77 -6.85 6.87
C PRO A 96 11.45 -7.99 7.64
N SER A 97 10.93 -9.21 7.51
CA SER A 97 11.47 -10.39 8.19
C SER A 97 12.93 -10.68 7.81
N THR A 98 13.33 -10.28 6.61
CA THR A 98 14.69 -10.45 6.05
C THR A 98 15.72 -9.49 6.65
N HIS A 99 15.29 -8.34 7.18
CA HIS A 99 16.20 -7.38 7.78
C HIS A 99 16.50 -7.73 9.25
N PRO A 100 17.69 -7.35 9.79
CA PRO A 100 17.96 -7.48 11.22
C PRO A 100 16.97 -6.65 12.03
N SER A 101 16.61 -7.12 13.24
CA SER A 101 15.73 -6.36 14.13
C SER A 101 16.42 -5.08 14.59
N ALA A 102 15.71 -3.95 14.54
CA ALA A 102 16.22 -2.66 15.00
C ALA A 102 16.32 -2.57 16.52
N ASN A 103 15.69 -3.49 17.26
CA ASN A 103 15.72 -3.58 18.71
C ASN A 103 15.82 -5.03 19.20
N VAL A 104 16.55 -5.20 20.31
CA VAL A 104 16.86 -6.51 20.92
C VAL A 104 15.59 -7.26 21.34
N ILE A 105 14.52 -6.56 21.70
CA ILE A 105 13.28 -7.17 22.20
C ILE A 105 12.41 -7.74 21.05
N GLY A 106 12.56 -7.24 19.80
CA GLY A 106 11.82 -7.74 18.63
C GLY A 106 10.55 -6.97 18.28
N PHE A 107 10.28 -5.81 18.88
CA PHE A 107 9.10 -4.97 18.57
C PHE A 107 9.06 -4.45 17.13
N SER A 108 10.20 -4.37 16.46
CA SER A 108 10.29 -4.01 15.04
C SER A 108 9.86 -5.12 14.07
N LYS A 109 9.57 -6.32 14.58
CA LYS A 109 9.04 -7.48 13.85
C LYS A 109 7.82 -8.05 14.56
N MET A 110 6.84 -7.21 14.83
CA MET A 110 5.73 -7.53 15.73
C MET A 110 4.93 -8.76 15.29
N LEU A 111 4.72 -8.97 13.99
CA LEU A 111 4.00 -10.14 13.49
C LEU A 111 4.73 -11.47 13.75
N SER A 112 6.05 -11.43 13.97
CA SER A 112 6.86 -12.60 14.34
C SER A 112 7.18 -12.63 15.83
N PHE A 113 6.71 -11.65 16.60
CA PHE A 113 6.99 -11.50 18.02
C PHE A 113 6.17 -12.48 18.86
N GLY A 114 6.81 -13.36 19.62
CA GLY A 114 6.17 -14.43 20.36
C GLY A 114 5.00 -14.00 21.24
N PRO A 115 5.11 -12.93 22.06
CA PRO A 115 3.99 -12.42 22.86
C PRO A 115 2.79 -12.00 22.01
N PHE A 116 3.01 -11.31 20.89
CA PHE A 116 1.93 -10.91 19.98
C PHE A 116 1.19 -12.13 19.45
N VAL A 117 1.93 -13.14 18.97
CA VAL A 117 1.32 -14.33 18.36
C VAL A 117 0.54 -15.14 19.37
N LEU A 118 1.02 -15.32 20.61
CA LEU A 118 0.27 -16.04 21.65
C LEU A 118 -1.01 -15.31 22.05
N LEU A 119 -0.97 -14.00 22.22
CA LEU A 119 -2.16 -13.20 22.50
C LEU A 119 -3.15 -13.23 21.34
N TYR A 120 -2.66 -13.18 20.11
CA TYR A 120 -3.48 -13.28 18.90
C TYR A 120 -4.15 -14.65 18.77
N VAL A 121 -3.43 -15.74 18.98
CA VAL A 121 -4.00 -17.10 18.98
C VAL A 121 -5.05 -17.25 20.07
N TRP A 122 -4.83 -16.67 21.25
CA TRP A 122 -5.83 -16.66 22.31
C TRP A 122 -7.10 -15.89 21.90
N LEU A 123 -6.97 -14.69 21.27
CA LEU A 123 -8.12 -13.94 20.76
C LEU A 123 -8.91 -14.76 19.73
N VAL A 124 -8.22 -15.38 18.76
CA VAL A 124 -8.86 -16.19 17.72
C VAL A 124 -9.54 -17.43 18.32
N ALA A 125 -8.92 -18.05 19.34
CA ALA A 125 -9.52 -19.18 20.05
C ALA A 125 -10.80 -18.77 20.82
N VAL A 126 -10.78 -17.64 21.51
CA VAL A 126 -11.95 -17.07 22.19
C VAL A 126 -13.07 -16.75 21.20
N LEU A 127 -12.73 -16.17 20.04
CA LEU A 127 -13.69 -15.91 18.96
C LEU A 127 -14.32 -17.21 18.44
N GLY A 128 -13.50 -18.23 18.14
CA GLY A 128 -13.97 -19.55 17.70
C GLY A 128 -14.89 -20.24 18.73
N MET A 129 -14.52 -20.19 20.00
CA MET A 129 -15.35 -20.74 21.10
C MET A 129 -16.69 -19.98 21.25
N THR A 130 -16.69 -18.67 21.02
CA THR A 130 -17.90 -17.84 21.02
C THR A 130 -18.84 -18.21 19.88
N ILE A 131 -18.29 -18.42 18.69
CA ILE A 131 -19.03 -18.89 17.51
C ILE A 131 -19.67 -20.26 17.79
N LEU A 132 -18.89 -21.22 18.25
CA LEU A 132 -19.39 -22.58 18.56
C LEU A 132 -20.48 -22.55 19.63
N ARG A 133 -20.35 -21.73 20.66
CA ARG A 133 -21.39 -21.54 21.69
C ARG A 133 -22.66 -20.92 21.11
N ALA A 134 -22.56 -20.00 20.18
CA ALA A 134 -23.70 -19.37 19.55
C ALA A 134 -24.38 -20.28 18.51
N ALA A 135 -23.60 -21.10 17.81
CA ALA A 135 -24.08 -22.02 16.79
C ALA A 135 -24.74 -23.28 17.34
N ILE A 136 -24.37 -23.73 18.55
CA ILE A 136 -24.85 -24.98 19.13
C ILE A 136 -25.53 -24.71 20.51
N PRO A 137 -26.89 -24.77 20.61
CA PRO A 137 -27.84 -25.15 19.56
C PRO A 137 -28.10 -24.04 18.55
N PHE A 138 -28.35 -24.44 17.29
CA PHE A 138 -28.62 -23.52 16.20
C PHE A 138 -29.94 -22.76 16.39
N ASN A 139 -29.93 -21.46 16.14
CA ASN A 139 -31.11 -20.61 16.15
C ASN A 139 -30.98 -19.56 15.03
N VAL A 140 -31.99 -19.50 14.15
CA VAL A 140 -32.03 -18.58 12.99
C VAL A 140 -31.87 -17.11 13.41
N ARG A 141 -32.41 -16.73 14.60
CA ARG A 141 -32.25 -15.35 15.12
C ARG A 141 -30.81 -14.96 15.41
N LYS A 142 -29.91 -15.94 15.54
CA LYS A 142 -28.45 -15.69 15.74
C LYS A 142 -27.67 -15.62 14.45
N ILE A 143 -28.28 -15.81 13.28
CA ILE A 143 -27.57 -15.77 11.98
C ILE A 143 -26.78 -14.48 11.80
N PRO A 144 -27.32 -13.27 12.04
CA PRO A 144 -26.55 -12.04 11.89
C PRO A 144 -25.30 -12.01 12.77
N PHE A 145 -25.42 -12.42 14.03
CA PHE A 145 -24.30 -12.55 14.95
C PHE A 145 -23.26 -13.56 14.46
N LEU A 146 -23.72 -14.75 14.03
CA LEU A 146 -22.84 -15.80 13.51
C LEU A 146 -22.10 -15.38 12.24
N LEU A 147 -22.80 -14.73 11.29
CA LEU A 147 -22.17 -14.22 10.08
C LEU A 147 -21.07 -13.20 10.39
N ASN A 148 -21.34 -12.24 11.27
CA ASN A 148 -20.37 -11.23 11.65
C ASN A 148 -19.14 -11.84 12.32
N HIS A 149 -19.33 -12.68 13.33
CA HIS A 149 -18.22 -13.26 14.10
C HIS A 149 -17.48 -14.37 13.33
N ALA A 150 -18.20 -15.21 12.57
CA ALA A 150 -17.57 -16.23 11.72
C ALA A 150 -16.82 -15.59 10.55
N GLY A 151 -17.36 -14.50 9.96
CA GLY A 151 -16.65 -13.73 8.95
C GLY A 151 -15.33 -13.17 9.49
N LEU A 152 -15.34 -12.57 10.67
CA LEU A 152 -14.13 -12.09 11.33
C LEU A 152 -13.15 -13.24 11.62
N PHE A 153 -13.64 -14.37 12.12
CA PHE A 153 -12.81 -15.55 12.39
C PHE A 153 -12.12 -16.07 11.11
N VAL A 154 -12.88 -16.24 10.04
CA VAL A 154 -12.35 -16.66 8.74
C VAL A 154 -11.31 -15.66 8.25
N ALA A 155 -11.61 -14.36 8.24
CA ALA A 155 -10.69 -13.33 7.77
C ALA A 155 -9.36 -13.33 8.55
N LEU A 156 -9.42 -13.34 9.89
CA LEU A 156 -8.24 -13.34 10.74
C LEU A 156 -7.40 -14.61 10.55
N LEU A 157 -8.04 -15.78 10.55
CA LEU A 157 -7.34 -17.05 10.49
C LEU A 157 -6.70 -17.28 9.12
N THR A 158 -7.43 -16.99 8.02
CA THR A 158 -6.93 -17.17 6.66
C THR A 158 -5.87 -16.14 6.29
N ALA A 159 -5.98 -14.89 6.72
CA ALA A 159 -4.95 -13.88 6.52
C ALA A 159 -3.64 -14.26 7.23
N THR A 160 -3.71 -14.83 8.43
CA THR A 160 -2.52 -15.22 9.18
C THR A 160 -1.83 -16.45 8.60
N LEU A 161 -2.61 -17.51 8.33
CA LEU A 161 -2.04 -18.76 7.78
C LEU A 161 -1.66 -18.61 6.30
N GLY A 162 -2.38 -17.78 5.55
CA GLY A 162 -2.12 -17.50 4.15
C GLY A 162 -0.86 -16.67 3.91
N ASN A 163 -0.44 -15.87 4.89
CA ASN A 163 0.75 -15.04 4.76
C ASN A 163 2.04 -15.84 4.44
N ALA A 164 2.09 -17.10 4.85
CA ALA A 164 3.22 -17.98 4.54
C ALA A 164 3.30 -18.42 3.07
N ASP A 165 2.16 -18.44 2.37
CA ASP A 165 2.06 -18.80 0.94
C ASP A 165 2.06 -17.57 0.02
N MET A 166 1.96 -16.38 0.58
CA MET A 166 2.02 -15.15 -0.19
C MET A 166 3.42 -14.96 -0.76
N GLN A 167 3.48 -14.79 -2.07
CA GLN A 167 4.71 -14.49 -2.79
C GLN A 167 4.65 -13.06 -3.31
N ARG A 168 5.68 -12.29 -3.02
CA ARG A 168 5.88 -10.93 -3.50
C ARG A 168 7.27 -10.81 -4.07
N LEU A 169 7.34 -10.57 -5.37
CA LEU A 169 8.57 -10.59 -6.14
C LEU A 169 8.69 -9.33 -6.98
N LYS A 170 9.91 -8.86 -7.21
CA LYS A 170 10.21 -7.72 -8.08
C LYS A 170 10.88 -8.23 -9.36
N MET A 171 10.33 -7.85 -10.50
CA MET A 171 10.88 -8.16 -11.82
C MET A 171 11.31 -6.86 -12.50
N ILE A 172 12.54 -6.81 -12.97
CA ILE A 172 13.09 -5.69 -13.72
C ILE A 172 13.09 -6.07 -15.18
N THR A 173 12.25 -5.41 -15.98
CA THR A 173 12.15 -5.63 -17.42
C THR A 173 12.81 -4.50 -18.20
N GLN A 174 13.42 -4.83 -19.32
CA GLN A 174 13.97 -3.86 -20.25
C GLN A 174 13.22 -3.92 -21.58
N LEU A 175 13.06 -2.77 -22.22
CA LEU A 175 12.35 -2.63 -23.48
C LEU A 175 12.86 -3.64 -24.53
N GLY A 176 11.94 -4.41 -25.11
CA GLY A 176 12.21 -5.42 -26.13
C GLY A 176 12.89 -6.69 -25.61
N LYS A 177 13.05 -6.85 -24.29
CA LYS A 177 13.63 -8.07 -23.70
C LYS A 177 12.60 -8.81 -22.89
N THR A 178 12.59 -10.14 -23.03
CA THR A 178 11.76 -11.04 -22.24
C THR A 178 12.48 -11.42 -20.95
N GLU A 179 11.82 -11.22 -19.79
CA GLU A 179 12.33 -11.58 -18.47
C GLU A 179 11.37 -12.54 -17.77
N TRP A 180 11.90 -13.61 -17.16
CA TRP A 180 11.14 -14.64 -16.41
C TRP A 180 11.65 -14.82 -14.98
N ARG A 181 12.65 -14.05 -14.57
CA ARG A 181 13.25 -14.10 -13.25
C ARG A 181 12.80 -12.88 -12.45
N ALA A 182 12.56 -13.11 -11.18
CA ALA A 182 12.22 -12.06 -10.24
C ALA A 182 12.99 -12.21 -8.94
N ILE A 183 13.10 -11.17 -8.16
CA ILE A 183 13.86 -11.09 -6.93
C ILE A 183 12.88 -10.96 -5.76
N ASP A 184 13.03 -11.79 -4.73
CA ASP A 184 12.26 -11.67 -3.50
C ASP A 184 12.77 -10.52 -2.60
N GLU A 185 12.09 -10.27 -1.50
CA GLU A 185 12.50 -9.25 -0.50
C GLU A 185 13.86 -9.52 0.13
N GLY A 186 14.35 -10.76 0.08
CA GLY A 186 15.67 -11.19 0.57
C GLY A 186 16.79 -11.04 -0.47
N GLY A 187 16.47 -10.61 -1.69
CA GLY A 187 17.43 -10.51 -2.80
C GLY A 187 17.69 -11.84 -3.51
N LYS A 188 16.93 -12.89 -3.22
CA LYS A 188 17.06 -14.19 -3.87
C LYS A 188 16.36 -14.16 -5.22
N LEU A 189 17.09 -14.56 -6.28
CA LEU A 189 16.55 -14.72 -7.62
C LEU A 189 15.69 -15.99 -7.69
N THR A 190 14.48 -15.85 -8.27
CA THR A 190 13.52 -16.94 -8.45
C THR A 190 13.01 -16.93 -9.89
N GLU A 191 12.95 -18.09 -10.51
CA GLU A 191 12.35 -18.27 -11.83
C GLU A 191 10.83 -18.42 -11.70
N LEU A 192 10.11 -17.80 -12.63
CA LEU A 192 8.65 -17.75 -12.65
C LEU A 192 8.09 -18.64 -13.75
N PRO A 193 6.85 -19.17 -13.59
CA PRO A 193 6.14 -19.91 -14.63
C PRO A 193 5.53 -18.98 -15.69
N LEU A 194 5.99 -17.76 -15.78
CA LEU A 194 5.61 -16.77 -16.75
C LEU A 194 6.80 -15.88 -17.11
N ALA A 195 6.76 -15.30 -18.30
CA ALA A 195 7.76 -14.35 -18.77
C ALA A 195 7.07 -13.08 -19.26
N VAL A 196 7.68 -11.93 -19.01
CA VAL A 196 7.15 -10.62 -19.37
C VAL A 196 8.12 -9.93 -20.32
N GLU A 197 7.62 -9.49 -21.46
CA GLU A 197 8.33 -8.65 -22.42
C GLU A 197 7.75 -7.24 -22.36
N LEU A 198 8.58 -6.26 -22.06
CA LEU A 198 8.19 -4.85 -22.09
C LEU A 198 8.22 -4.36 -23.55
N LYS A 199 7.05 -3.99 -24.08
CA LYS A 199 6.92 -3.45 -25.45
C LYS A 199 7.08 -1.95 -25.50
N GLU A 200 6.52 -1.25 -24.49
CA GLU A 200 6.58 0.20 -24.40
C GLU A 200 6.40 0.62 -22.93
N PHE A 201 7.09 1.66 -22.53
CA PHE A 201 6.84 2.35 -21.26
C PHE A 201 6.55 3.82 -21.55
N THR A 202 5.44 4.32 -21.07
CA THR A 202 4.99 5.70 -21.32
C THR A 202 4.58 6.37 -20.01
N ILE A 203 5.09 7.58 -19.79
CA ILE A 203 4.61 8.48 -18.74
C ILE A 203 3.77 9.56 -19.42
N HIS A 204 2.47 9.57 -19.14
CA HIS A 204 1.63 10.73 -19.45
C HIS A 204 1.91 11.81 -18.41
N GLU A 205 2.25 13.00 -18.88
CA GLU A 205 2.62 14.13 -18.03
C GLU A 205 1.60 15.24 -18.14
N TYR A 206 1.42 16.01 -17.06
CA TYR A 206 0.65 17.25 -17.13
C TYR A 206 1.29 18.26 -18.12
N PRO A 207 0.51 19.21 -18.64
CA PRO A 207 1.08 20.28 -19.47
C PRO A 207 2.23 20.98 -18.75
N PRO A 208 3.30 21.36 -19.47
CA PRO A 208 4.39 22.11 -18.87
C PRO A 208 3.87 23.46 -18.32
N LYS A 209 4.55 23.97 -17.31
CA LYS A 209 4.18 25.23 -16.65
C LYS A 209 5.38 26.17 -16.53
N LEU A 210 5.12 27.46 -16.61
CA LEU A 210 6.09 28.49 -16.29
C LEU A 210 5.80 29.02 -14.88
N MET A 211 6.85 29.35 -14.15
CA MET A 211 6.76 29.97 -12.83
C MET A 211 7.92 30.92 -12.58
N LEU A 212 7.73 31.85 -11.67
CA LEU A 212 8.80 32.73 -11.20
C LEU A 212 9.46 32.13 -9.97
N ILE A 213 10.76 32.23 -9.89
CA ILE A 213 11.54 31.83 -8.72
C ILE A 213 12.38 33.00 -8.21
N ASP A 214 12.61 33.01 -6.93
CA ASP A 214 13.60 33.85 -6.26
C ASP A 214 15.00 33.26 -6.49
N ASN A 215 15.92 34.06 -7.00
CA ASN A 215 17.27 33.60 -7.40
C ASN A 215 18.17 33.23 -6.21
N GLU A 216 17.91 33.77 -5.00
CA GLU A 216 18.70 33.48 -3.81
C GLU A 216 18.25 32.18 -3.16
N THR A 217 16.93 31.99 -3.03
CA THR A 217 16.33 30.86 -2.29
C THR A 217 15.93 29.70 -3.19
N GLY A 218 15.76 29.92 -4.48
CA GLY A 218 15.21 28.93 -5.44
C GLY A 218 13.71 28.67 -5.24
N GLN A 219 13.03 29.41 -4.35
CA GLN A 219 11.62 29.21 -4.05
C GLN A 219 10.73 29.85 -5.10
N ALA A 220 9.61 29.21 -5.38
CA ALA A 220 8.58 29.76 -6.26
C ALA A 220 7.91 30.98 -5.64
N LEU A 221 7.50 31.92 -6.50
CA LEU A 221 6.87 33.17 -6.12
C LEU A 221 5.37 33.19 -6.56
N PRO A 222 4.46 33.79 -5.74
CA PRO A 222 4.67 34.22 -4.33
C PRO A 222 4.90 33.03 -3.39
N LYS A 223 5.65 33.21 -2.31
CA LYS A 223 6.02 32.10 -1.39
C LYS A 223 4.83 31.37 -0.78
N ASP A 224 3.76 32.12 -0.45
CA ASP A 224 2.59 31.54 0.22
C ASP A 224 1.65 30.81 -0.76
N MET A 225 1.57 31.26 -2.00
CA MET A 225 0.70 30.68 -3.04
C MET A 225 1.36 30.84 -4.42
N PRO A 226 2.25 29.92 -4.81
CA PRO A 226 3.00 30.01 -6.08
C PRO A 226 2.08 30.12 -7.30
N GLU A 227 2.28 31.16 -8.10
CA GLU A 227 1.59 31.30 -9.37
C GLU A 227 2.29 30.54 -10.49
N HIS A 228 1.51 29.98 -11.41
CA HIS A 228 2.05 29.29 -12.57
C HIS A 228 1.19 29.56 -13.81
N LEU A 229 1.83 29.59 -14.96
CA LEU A 229 1.20 29.67 -16.26
C LEU A 229 1.33 28.31 -16.96
N LEU A 230 0.19 27.61 -17.11
CA LEU A 230 0.14 26.35 -17.86
C LEU A 230 0.30 26.61 -19.35
N LEU A 231 1.16 25.80 -20.00
CA LEU A 231 1.41 25.84 -21.43
C LEU A 231 0.56 24.78 -22.13
N GLU A 232 -0.72 25.07 -22.30
CA GLU A 232 -1.62 24.24 -23.11
C GLU A 232 -1.38 24.53 -24.62
N GLU A 233 -1.91 23.69 -25.52
CA GLU A 233 -1.57 23.66 -26.96
C GLU A 233 -1.72 24.99 -27.73
N LYS A 234 -2.35 26.04 -27.17
CA LYS A 234 -2.60 27.32 -27.85
C LYS A 234 -2.32 28.56 -27.00
N VAL A 235 -1.57 28.42 -25.92
CA VAL A 235 -1.27 29.57 -25.07
C VAL A 235 -0.15 30.39 -25.70
N GLU A 236 -0.50 31.54 -26.28
CA GLU A 236 0.47 32.49 -26.82
C GLU A 236 0.81 33.61 -25.85
N ARG A 237 -0.04 33.86 -24.83
CA ARG A 237 0.14 34.95 -23.85
C ARG A 237 -0.35 34.53 -22.48
N GLY A 238 0.30 35.07 -21.45
CA GLY A 238 -0.10 34.90 -20.06
C GLY A 238 0.53 35.93 -19.16
N LYS A 239 0.15 35.90 -17.87
CA LYS A 239 0.69 36.82 -16.86
C LYS A 239 1.15 36.02 -15.65
N LEU A 240 2.29 36.40 -15.09
CA LEU A 240 2.82 35.89 -13.82
C LEU A 240 3.26 37.08 -12.97
N LEU A 241 2.56 37.35 -11.89
CA LEU A 241 2.73 38.55 -11.08
C LEU A 241 2.69 39.83 -11.96
N ASP A 242 3.80 40.59 -11.94
CA ASP A 242 3.93 41.84 -12.72
C ASP A 242 4.54 41.63 -14.12
N TRP A 243 4.66 40.38 -14.58
CA TRP A 243 5.26 40.07 -15.87
C TRP A 243 4.22 39.58 -16.87
N ASP A 244 4.07 40.31 -17.98
CA ASP A 244 3.33 39.85 -19.15
C ASP A 244 4.22 39.01 -20.04
N ILE A 245 3.81 37.78 -20.31
CA ILE A 245 4.57 36.79 -21.04
C ILE A 245 3.95 36.59 -22.42
N SER A 246 4.74 36.70 -23.48
CA SER A 246 4.36 36.41 -24.86
C SER A 246 5.24 35.27 -25.39
N ILE A 247 4.63 34.18 -25.86
CA ILE A 247 5.31 32.99 -26.37
C ILE A 247 5.32 33.07 -27.88
N PHE A 248 6.51 32.99 -28.49
CA PHE A 248 6.69 33.08 -29.93
C PHE A 248 6.91 31.72 -30.58
N GLN A 249 7.54 30.80 -29.85
CA GLN A 249 7.83 29.47 -30.37
C GLN A 249 7.77 28.45 -29.26
N THR A 250 7.17 27.29 -29.56
CA THR A 250 7.10 26.14 -28.68
C THR A 250 7.67 24.92 -29.40
N ILE A 251 8.62 24.23 -28.79
CA ILE A 251 9.21 23.00 -29.32
C ILE A 251 9.00 21.89 -28.28
N PRO A 252 8.02 21.00 -28.45
CA PRO A 252 7.70 19.92 -27.49
C PRO A 252 8.81 18.88 -27.34
N MET A 253 9.59 18.68 -28.39
CA MET A 253 10.74 17.78 -28.44
C MET A 253 11.95 18.55 -28.96
N ALA A 254 12.78 19.04 -28.06
CA ALA A 254 13.87 19.95 -28.36
C ALA A 254 15.22 19.42 -27.84
N ALA A 255 16.28 19.76 -28.56
CA ALA A 255 17.68 19.68 -28.13
C ALA A 255 18.25 21.08 -27.97
N SER A 256 19.06 21.28 -26.92
CA SER A 256 19.85 22.52 -26.81
C SER A 256 21.09 22.46 -27.67
N VAL A 257 21.31 23.49 -28.46
CA VAL A 257 22.50 23.66 -29.28
C VAL A 257 23.26 24.91 -28.81
N ALA A 258 24.49 24.72 -28.35
CA ALA A 258 25.36 25.83 -27.98
C ALA A 258 25.87 26.51 -29.24
N THR A 259 25.63 27.80 -29.37
CA THR A 259 26.27 28.69 -30.35
C THR A 259 27.26 29.59 -29.61
N GLU A 260 28.18 30.24 -30.29
CA GLU A 260 29.30 31.01 -29.70
C GLU A 260 28.85 31.99 -28.58
N ASP A 261 27.64 32.56 -28.68
CA ASP A 261 27.13 33.53 -27.69
C ASP A 261 25.80 33.15 -27.01
N THR A 262 25.10 32.13 -27.50
CA THR A 262 23.73 31.81 -26.97
C THR A 262 23.41 30.32 -27.07
N LEU A 263 22.54 29.88 -26.16
CA LEU A 263 21.92 28.56 -26.22
C LEU A 263 20.61 28.67 -27.03
N LYS A 264 20.54 27.95 -28.14
CA LYS A 264 19.32 27.82 -28.96
C LYS A 264 18.71 26.41 -28.81
N PHE A 265 17.42 26.29 -29.09
CA PHE A 265 16.74 25.02 -29.12
C PHE A 265 16.26 24.73 -30.54
N THR A 266 16.40 23.47 -30.96
CA THR A 266 15.94 22.96 -32.26
C THR A 266 15.13 21.71 -32.07
N GLU A 267 14.30 21.33 -33.02
CA GLU A 267 13.56 20.07 -32.98
C GLU A 267 14.51 18.86 -32.88
N PHE A 268 14.18 17.92 -32.01
CA PHE A 268 14.96 16.72 -31.76
C PHE A 268 14.03 15.55 -31.39
N HIS A 269 13.64 14.77 -32.37
CA HIS A 269 12.70 13.67 -32.23
C HIS A 269 13.39 12.36 -31.79
N SER A 270 14.09 12.39 -30.66
CA SER A 270 14.77 11.22 -30.10
C SER A 270 14.71 11.20 -28.56
N MET A 271 15.18 10.09 -28.00
CA MET A 271 15.29 9.90 -26.56
C MET A 271 16.06 11.06 -25.92
N GLY A 272 15.56 11.56 -24.82
CA GLY A 272 16.16 12.65 -24.07
C GLY A 272 15.75 14.06 -24.55
N ALA A 273 14.88 14.20 -25.54
CA ALA A 273 14.34 15.52 -25.92
C ALA A 273 13.69 16.23 -24.73
N ALA A 274 13.95 17.51 -24.61
CA ALA A 274 13.35 18.40 -23.61
C ALA A 274 12.19 19.20 -24.21
N TYR A 275 11.35 19.82 -23.37
CA TYR A 275 10.37 20.80 -23.82
C TYR A 275 10.99 22.20 -23.71
N ALA A 276 10.87 23.03 -24.75
CA ALA A 276 11.45 24.36 -24.77
C ALA A 276 10.48 25.37 -25.39
N VAL A 277 10.49 26.60 -24.84
CA VAL A 277 9.72 27.73 -25.37
C VAL A 277 10.65 28.95 -25.56
N TYR A 278 10.44 29.68 -26.66
CA TYR A 278 11.03 30.98 -26.87
C TYR A 278 9.96 32.05 -26.56
N LEU A 279 10.28 32.94 -25.64
CA LEU A 279 9.28 33.89 -25.09
C LEU A 279 9.91 35.25 -24.78
N LYS A 280 9.05 36.23 -24.65
CA LYS A 280 9.36 37.58 -24.15
C LYS A 280 8.54 37.84 -22.89
N ALA A 281 9.19 38.32 -21.86
CA ALA A 281 8.59 38.77 -20.62
C ALA A 281 8.75 40.29 -20.47
N VAL A 282 7.67 40.99 -20.20
CA VAL A 282 7.64 42.46 -20.01
C VAL A 282 7.09 42.77 -18.64
N ASN A 283 7.85 43.49 -17.84
CA ASN A 283 7.38 43.93 -16.54
C ASN A 283 6.41 45.15 -16.70
N THR A 284 5.19 44.97 -16.19
CA THR A 284 4.13 45.99 -16.35
C THR A 284 4.39 47.27 -15.55
N ALA A 285 5.15 47.21 -14.46
CA ALA A 285 5.43 48.34 -13.60
C ALA A 285 6.68 49.14 -14.06
N SER A 286 7.74 48.44 -14.46
CA SER A 286 9.05 49.05 -14.83
C SER A 286 9.23 49.22 -16.33
N GLY A 287 8.44 48.56 -17.18
CA GLY A 287 8.64 48.47 -18.63
C GLY A 287 9.86 47.63 -19.05
N GLN A 288 10.56 47.03 -18.12
CA GLN A 288 11.70 46.17 -18.43
C GLN A 288 11.30 44.96 -19.27
N SER A 289 12.03 44.66 -20.30
CA SER A 289 11.77 43.53 -21.21
C SER A 289 12.95 42.59 -21.25
N LYS A 290 12.67 41.28 -21.21
CA LYS A 290 13.64 40.20 -21.39
C LYS A 290 13.06 39.17 -22.37
N GLU A 291 13.93 38.61 -23.20
CA GLU A 291 13.55 37.67 -24.23
C GLU A 291 14.56 36.52 -24.29
N GLY A 292 14.10 35.30 -24.50
CA GLY A 292 14.94 34.14 -24.56
C GLY A 292 14.24 32.80 -24.42
N TRP A 293 15.04 31.75 -24.41
CA TRP A 293 14.57 30.37 -24.25
C TRP A 293 14.41 29.99 -22.80
N VAL A 294 13.34 29.24 -22.53
CA VAL A 294 13.08 28.55 -21.25
C VAL A 294 12.79 27.07 -21.52
N SER A 295 13.42 26.17 -20.77
CA SER A 295 13.25 24.73 -20.93
C SER A 295 13.33 24.02 -19.59
N CYS A 296 12.51 22.96 -19.40
CA CYS A 296 12.59 22.08 -18.25
C CYS A 296 13.84 21.20 -18.23
N GLY A 297 14.56 21.10 -19.37
CA GLY A 297 15.64 20.14 -19.52
C GLY A 297 15.17 18.69 -19.60
N SER A 298 16.14 17.77 -19.54
CA SER A 298 15.95 16.32 -19.52
C SER A 298 17.20 15.66 -18.95
N PHE A 299 17.27 14.31 -18.91
CA PHE A 299 18.50 13.62 -18.52
C PHE A 299 19.68 13.86 -19.49
N MET A 300 19.42 14.29 -20.73
CA MET A 300 20.45 14.59 -21.72
C MET A 300 20.79 16.09 -21.83
N PHE A 301 19.80 16.95 -21.61
CA PHE A 301 19.94 18.38 -21.83
C PHE A 301 19.67 19.14 -20.52
N PRO A 302 20.52 20.13 -20.17
CA PRO A 302 20.33 20.93 -18.96
C PRO A 302 19.07 21.80 -19.10
N TYR A 303 18.43 22.10 -17.96
CA TYR A 303 17.35 23.06 -17.92
C TYR A 303 17.84 24.48 -18.31
N LYS A 304 16.95 25.32 -18.82
CA LYS A 304 17.25 26.71 -19.16
C LYS A 304 16.24 27.64 -18.51
N ALA A 305 16.73 28.52 -17.65
CA ALA A 305 15.96 29.62 -17.07
C ALA A 305 16.21 30.93 -17.84
N LEU A 306 15.21 31.84 -17.85
CA LEU A 306 15.35 33.20 -18.31
C LEU A 306 15.46 34.14 -17.10
N ARG A 307 16.64 34.72 -16.89
CA ARG A 307 16.85 35.69 -15.81
C ARG A 307 16.16 37.02 -16.13
N LEU A 308 15.15 37.38 -15.35
CA LEU A 308 14.36 38.59 -15.54
C LEU A 308 14.98 39.79 -14.82
N SER A 309 15.44 39.59 -13.59
CA SER A 309 16.12 40.58 -12.75
C SER A 309 17.27 39.93 -11.97
N GLU A 310 17.91 40.69 -11.09
CA GLU A 310 18.89 40.10 -10.15
C GLU A 310 18.25 39.11 -9.18
N GLN A 311 17.02 39.37 -8.77
CA GLN A 311 16.29 38.59 -7.76
C GLN A 311 15.35 37.54 -8.32
N THR A 312 14.96 37.62 -9.62
CA THR A 312 13.87 36.82 -10.17
C THR A 312 14.25 36.17 -11.49
N SER A 313 13.95 34.91 -11.65
CA SER A 313 14.05 34.17 -12.92
C SER A 313 12.73 33.50 -13.27
N LEU A 314 12.47 33.40 -14.57
CA LEU A 314 11.39 32.60 -15.14
C LEU A 314 11.93 31.21 -15.46
N VAL A 315 11.27 30.18 -14.93
CA VAL A 315 11.68 28.80 -15.07
C VAL A 315 10.53 27.90 -15.53
N MET A 316 10.88 26.79 -16.13
CA MET A 316 9.99 25.67 -16.42
C MET A 316 10.44 24.50 -15.55
N PRO A 317 9.71 24.13 -14.49
CA PRO A 317 10.02 22.96 -13.69
C PRO A 317 9.84 21.69 -14.53
N GLU A 318 10.40 20.59 -14.04
CA GLU A 318 10.12 19.25 -14.59
C GLU A 318 8.62 18.97 -14.60
N ARG A 319 8.15 18.31 -15.65
CA ARG A 319 6.73 18.02 -15.82
C ARG A 319 6.28 16.96 -14.80
N GLU A 320 5.15 17.21 -14.17
CA GLU A 320 4.57 16.28 -13.20
C GLU A 320 3.96 15.08 -13.93
N PRO A 321 4.24 13.84 -13.48
CA PRO A 321 3.63 12.66 -14.07
C PRO A 321 2.15 12.57 -13.67
N GLN A 322 1.30 12.22 -14.63
CA GLN A 322 -0.12 12.00 -14.45
C GLN A 322 -0.45 10.50 -14.39
N ARG A 323 0.17 9.71 -15.29
CA ARG A 323 -0.13 8.30 -15.46
C ARG A 323 1.07 7.55 -16.00
N PHE A 324 1.31 6.36 -15.45
CA PHE A 324 2.37 5.45 -15.87
C PHE A 324 1.74 4.24 -16.54
N VAL A 325 2.19 3.90 -17.75
CA VAL A 325 1.64 2.82 -18.56
C VAL A 325 2.78 1.98 -19.11
N SER A 326 2.74 0.68 -18.86
CA SER A 326 3.62 -0.31 -19.48
C SER A 326 2.81 -1.22 -20.39
N ALA A 327 3.04 -1.17 -21.70
CA ALA A 327 2.53 -2.16 -22.65
C ALA A 327 3.42 -3.40 -22.59
N VAL A 328 2.84 -4.57 -22.34
CA VAL A 328 3.57 -5.81 -22.13
C VAL A 328 2.96 -6.97 -22.91
N THR A 329 3.82 -7.92 -23.29
CA THR A 329 3.40 -9.26 -23.71
C THR A 329 3.83 -10.24 -22.62
N VAL A 330 2.88 -11.02 -22.10
CA VAL A 330 3.12 -12.03 -21.09
C VAL A 330 2.95 -13.42 -21.68
N TYR A 331 3.96 -14.25 -21.49
CA TYR A 331 4.01 -15.66 -21.94
C TYR A 331 3.86 -16.56 -20.72
N THR A 332 3.00 -17.57 -20.79
CA THR A 332 2.81 -18.56 -19.71
C THR A 332 3.39 -19.90 -20.07
N GLN A 333 3.72 -20.73 -19.07
CA GLN A 333 4.14 -22.14 -19.32
C GLN A 333 3.03 -22.98 -19.99
N ALA A 334 1.75 -22.59 -19.86
CA ALA A 334 0.63 -23.24 -20.52
C ALA A 334 0.57 -22.94 -22.03
N GLY A 335 1.40 -22.02 -22.53
CA GLY A 335 1.44 -21.61 -23.92
C GLY A 335 0.57 -20.41 -24.25
N ASP A 336 -0.08 -19.79 -23.25
CA ASP A 336 -0.85 -18.58 -23.47
C ASP A 336 0.07 -17.38 -23.70
N VAL A 337 -0.32 -16.52 -24.64
CA VAL A 337 0.31 -15.23 -24.92
C VAL A 337 -0.73 -14.15 -24.76
N VAL A 338 -0.49 -13.23 -23.83
CA VAL A 338 -1.43 -12.15 -23.50
C VAL A 338 -0.73 -10.80 -23.69
N GLU A 339 -1.30 -9.95 -24.54
CA GLU A 339 -0.89 -8.57 -24.70
C GLU A 339 -1.85 -7.68 -23.91
N ASP A 340 -1.33 -6.86 -23.01
CA ASP A 340 -2.11 -5.95 -22.18
C ASP A 340 -1.24 -4.77 -21.71
N THR A 341 -1.89 -3.83 -21.03
CA THR A 341 -1.24 -2.67 -20.42
C THR A 341 -1.33 -2.74 -18.90
N ILE A 342 -0.20 -2.52 -18.23
CA ILE A 342 -0.11 -2.43 -16.79
C ILE A 342 -0.01 -0.96 -16.40
N GLU A 343 -0.88 -0.51 -15.50
CA GLU A 343 -0.91 0.84 -14.98
C GLU A 343 -0.86 0.84 -13.45
N VAL A 344 -0.52 1.97 -12.86
CA VAL A 344 -0.64 2.14 -11.41
C VAL A 344 -2.10 1.92 -11.00
N ASN A 345 -2.32 1.06 -9.99
CA ASN A 345 -3.65 0.62 -9.51
C ASN A 345 -4.50 -0.22 -10.49
N ARG A 346 -3.96 -0.58 -11.66
CA ARG A 346 -4.61 -1.49 -12.60
C ARG A 346 -3.66 -2.64 -12.95
N PRO A 347 -3.54 -3.66 -12.08
CA PRO A 347 -2.65 -4.78 -12.31
C PRO A 347 -3.18 -5.71 -13.41
N LEU A 348 -2.26 -6.32 -14.14
CA LEU A 348 -2.56 -7.45 -15.00
C LEU A 348 -2.69 -8.72 -14.14
N LYS A 349 -3.80 -9.46 -14.34
CA LYS A 349 -4.05 -10.73 -13.62
C LYS A 349 -3.88 -11.91 -14.57
N ILE A 350 -2.90 -12.75 -14.30
CA ILE A 350 -2.59 -13.91 -15.14
C ILE A 350 -2.03 -15.08 -14.31
N SER A 351 -2.52 -16.28 -14.54
CA SER A 351 -2.05 -17.54 -13.92
C SER A 351 -1.91 -17.46 -12.38
N GLY A 352 -2.85 -16.76 -11.71
CA GLY A 352 -2.84 -16.57 -10.25
C GLY A 352 -1.87 -15.50 -9.75
N TRP A 353 -1.18 -14.79 -10.63
CA TRP A 353 -0.35 -13.63 -10.33
C TRP A 353 -1.09 -12.32 -10.62
N ASN A 354 -0.86 -11.32 -9.79
CA ASN A 354 -1.20 -9.93 -10.06
C ASN A 354 0.11 -9.18 -10.32
N ILE A 355 0.25 -8.58 -11.50
CA ILE A 355 1.45 -7.84 -11.92
C ILE A 355 1.15 -6.36 -11.85
N TYR A 356 1.82 -5.65 -10.94
CA TYR A 356 1.64 -4.22 -10.68
C TYR A 356 2.81 -3.43 -11.25
N GLN A 357 2.54 -2.22 -11.76
CA GLN A 357 3.57 -1.22 -12.03
C GLN A 357 4.13 -0.72 -10.71
N LEU A 358 5.42 -0.96 -10.43
CA LEU A 358 6.06 -0.55 -9.19
C LEU A 358 6.95 0.69 -9.36
N SER A 359 7.85 0.68 -10.34
CA SER A 359 8.84 1.72 -10.56
C SER A 359 9.38 1.67 -12.00
N TYR A 360 10.27 2.57 -12.30
CA TYR A 360 10.95 2.70 -13.60
C TYR A 360 12.34 3.30 -13.36
N ASP A 361 13.14 3.53 -14.41
CA ASP A 361 14.41 4.27 -14.30
C ASP A 361 14.13 5.79 -14.19
N GLU A 362 14.04 6.27 -12.94
CA GLU A 362 13.76 7.68 -12.64
C GLU A 362 14.81 8.64 -13.20
N THR A 363 16.05 8.16 -13.44
CA THR A 363 17.12 9.02 -14.00
C THR A 363 16.83 9.43 -15.45
N LYS A 364 16.12 8.58 -16.19
CA LYS A 364 15.68 8.86 -17.57
C LYS A 364 14.29 9.46 -17.65
N GLY A 365 13.52 9.45 -16.55
CA GLY A 365 12.14 9.97 -16.50
C GLY A 365 11.26 9.31 -17.56
N ARG A 366 10.56 10.11 -18.37
CA ARG A 366 9.65 9.61 -19.42
C ARG A 366 10.36 8.82 -20.54
N TRP A 367 11.67 8.85 -20.57
CA TRP A 367 12.51 8.14 -21.54
C TRP A 367 13.05 6.81 -21.00
N SER A 368 12.51 6.35 -19.87
CA SER A 368 12.91 5.07 -19.30
C SER A 368 12.68 3.92 -20.28
N ASP A 369 13.70 3.10 -20.48
CA ASP A 369 13.66 1.82 -21.20
C ASP A 369 13.51 0.63 -20.25
N VAL A 370 13.31 0.91 -18.95
CA VAL A 370 13.16 -0.07 -17.88
C VAL A 370 11.83 0.15 -17.18
N SER A 371 11.12 -0.95 -16.95
CA SER A 371 9.97 -0.99 -16.04
C SER A 371 10.18 -2.04 -14.97
N VAL A 372 9.85 -1.68 -13.74
CA VAL A 372 9.92 -2.60 -12.59
C VAL A 372 8.51 -2.99 -12.20
N PHE A 373 8.25 -4.29 -12.23
CA PHE A 373 6.97 -4.85 -11.83
C PHE A 373 7.04 -5.51 -10.45
N GLU A 374 5.98 -5.37 -9.68
CA GLU A 374 5.74 -6.19 -8.49
C GLU A 374 4.76 -7.29 -8.86
N LEU A 375 5.20 -8.54 -8.69
CA LEU A 375 4.38 -9.72 -8.91
C LEU A 375 3.92 -10.25 -7.57
N VAL A 376 2.61 -10.28 -7.36
CA VAL A 376 2.01 -10.76 -6.11
C VAL A 376 1.13 -11.97 -6.39
N ARG A 377 1.37 -13.05 -5.65
CA ARG A 377 0.53 -14.25 -5.64
C ARG A 377 0.07 -14.50 -4.22
N ASP A 378 -1.24 -14.45 -4.00
CA ASP A 378 -1.85 -14.73 -2.71
C ASP A 378 -3.02 -15.70 -2.89
N PRO A 379 -2.78 -17.01 -2.70
CA PRO A 379 -3.80 -18.03 -2.89
C PRO A 379 -4.91 -18.01 -1.82
N TRP A 380 -4.68 -17.35 -0.69
CA TRP A 380 -5.62 -17.28 0.42
C TRP A 380 -6.51 -16.02 0.39
N LEU A 381 -6.18 -15.04 -0.44
CA LEU A 381 -6.91 -13.78 -0.56
C LEU A 381 -8.42 -13.96 -0.81
N PRO A 382 -8.88 -14.91 -1.66
CA PRO A 382 -10.32 -15.15 -1.83
C PRO A 382 -11.03 -15.55 -0.54
N ALA A 383 -10.38 -16.35 0.32
CA ALA A 383 -10.94 -16.76 1.61
C ALA A 383 -11.01 -15.58 2.60
N VAL A 384 -10.00 -14.70 2.59
CA VAL A 384 -10.02 -13.45 3.37
C VAL A 384 -11.19 -12.56 2.94
N TYR A 385 -11.39 -12.36 1.63
CA TYR A 385 -12.53 -11.58 1.12
C TYR A 385 -13.86 -12.20 1.48
N ALA A 386 -14.01 -13.53 1.39
CA ALA A 386 -15.22 -14.21 1.83
C ALA A 386 -15.52 -13.92 3.31
N GLY A 387 -14.50 -13.97 4.18
CA GLY A 387 -14.63 -13.60 5.58
C GLY A 387 -15.08 -12.14 5.79
N ILE A 388 -14.48 -11.20 5.05
CA ILE A 388 -14.84 -9.78 5.13
C ILE A 388 -16.29 -9.55 4.65
N ILE A 389 -16.69 -10.16 3.54
CA ILE A 389 -18.06 -10.05 3.02
C ILE A 389 -19.07 -10.60 4.05
N MET A 390 -18.79 -11.79 4.63
CA MET A 390 -19.63 -12.36 5.67
C MET A 390 -19.74 -11.42 6.88
N MET A 391 -18.65 -10.82 7.31
CA MET A 391 -18.62 -9.88 8.44
C MET A 391 -19.47 -8.63 8.14
N VAL A 392 -19.35 -8.04 6.97
CA VAL A 392 -20.11 -6.86 6.54
C VAL A 392 -21.61 -7.20 6.47
N LEU A 393 -21.97 -8.31 5.80
CA LEU A 393 -23.37 -8.76 5.73
C LEU A 393 -23.95 -9.01 7.10
N GLY A 394 -23.19 -9.66 8.00
CA GLY A 394 -23.59 -9.87 9.39
C GLY A 394 -23.84 -8.57 10.15
N ALA A 395 -22.96 -7.58 9.96
CA ALA A 395 -23.10 -6.26 10.58
C ALA A 395 -24.36 -5.52 10.05
N VAL A 396 -24.57 -5.49 8.74
CA VAL A 396 -25.78 -4.89 8.14
C VAL A 396 -27.04 -5.54 8.68
N CYS A 397 -27.08 -6.88 8.74
CA CYS A 397 -28.21 -7.61 9.30
C CYS A 397 -28.44 -7.29 10.79
N LEU A 398 -27.39 -7.09 11.57
CA LEU A 398 -27.50 -6.66 12.99
C LEU A 398 -28.11 -5.27 13.10
N PHE A 399 -27.72 -4.33 12.26
CA PHE A 399 -28.29 -2.97 12.23
C PHE A 399 -29.76 -2.97 11.85
N VAL A 400 -30.13 -3.70 10.79
CA VAL A 400 -31.51 -3.77 10.30
C VAL A 400 -32.45 -4.44 11.32
N ASN A 401 -31.96 -5.46 12.04
CA ASN A 401 -32.73 -6.19 13.03
C ASN A 401 -32.56 -5.62 14.47
N ALA A 402 -31.90 -4.48 14.62
CA ALA A 402 -31.80 -3.82 15.93
C ALA A 402 -33.21 -3.56 16.49
N PRO A 403 -33.52 -3.95 17.72
CA PRO A 403 -34.83 -3.64 18.30
C PRO A 403 -35.01 -2.12 18.31
N LYS A 404 -36.09 -1.64 17.67
CA LYS A 404 -36.52 -0.24 17.79
C LYS A 404 -36.64 0.03 19.29
N GLY A 405 -35.93 1.03 19.82
CA GLY A 405 -35.90 1.38 21.21
C GLY A 405 -37.33 1.37 21.78
N LYS A 406 -37.51 0.72 22.92
CA LYS A 406 -38.74 0.85 23.68
C LYS A 406 -38.89 2.35 23.95
N GLU A 407 -39.88 2.99 23.33
CA GLU A 407 -40.41 4.26 23.81
C GLU A 407 -40.70 4.08 25.29
N GLU A 408 -40.08 4.87 26.14
CA GLU A 408 -40.41 5.00 27.53
C GLU A 408 -41.89 5.29 27.59
N ARG A 409 -42.68 4.29 28.03
CA ARG A 409 -44.05 4.48 28.47
C ARG A 409 -43.94 5.45 29.66
N LYS A 410 -44.19 6.74 29.43
CA LYS A 410 -44.53 7.67 30.52
C LYS A 410 -45.77 7.08 31.16
N GLU A 411 -45.62 6.53 32.37
CA GLU A 411 -46.71 6.32 33.25
C GLU A 411 -47.26 7.71 33.61
N GLU A 412 -48.40 8.05 33.02
CA GLU A 412 -49.31 9.03 33.57
C GLU A 412 -49.80 8.46 34.88
N THR A 413 -49.25 8.92 36.00
CA THR A 413 -49.84 8.79 37.32
C THR A 413 -50.73 9.99 37.53
N VAL A 414 -52.04 9.74 37.58
CA VAL A 414 -53.07 10.61 38.13
C VAL A 414 -52.93 10.65 39.64
#